data_164292207392b7fae400750faa51c084
#
_entry.id   164292207392b7fae400750faa51c084
#
_cell.length_a   1.000
_cell.length_b   1.000
_cell.length_c   1.000
_cell.angle_alpha   90.00
_cell.angle_beta   90.00
_cell.angle_gamma   90.00
#
_symmetry.space_group_name_H-M   'P 1'
#
loop_
_entity.id
_entity.type
_entity.pdbx_description
1 polymer ?
#
loop_
_entity_poly.entity_id
_entity_poly.type
_entity_poly.pdbx_seq_one_letter_code
_entity_poly.pdbx_strand_id
1 'polypeptide(L)'
;MPLFSRREGFLLTIKNIDTLVSCDPKVGVQRNVDLCVDNEFIASITPTDGISSQSGEQIDGSNWLVFPGLINTHHHFFQSFFRNRSEFGWTGNVLDWIATIYPAFAKLTEPCFYHTSMIAMLELIKYGCTTSFDHQYCFPKHAGKYLVDAQIQAAEELGMRFVAGRGANTLSMRDGGNVPDS
;
A
#
# COMPACT_ATOMS: atom_id res chain seq x y z
N MET A 1 -4.83 -10.79 15.75
CA MET A 1 -3.72 -11.73 15.52
C MET A 1 -3.24 -11.48 14.11
N PRO A 2 -2.01 -11.03 13.86
CA PRO A 2 -1.57 -10.76 12.49
C PRO A 2 -1.67 -12.04 11.66
N LEU A 3 -2.27 -11.95 10.48
CA LEU A 3 -2.41 -13.07 9.54
C LEU A 3 -1.05 -13.63 9.07
N PHE A 4 -0.01 -12.83 9.21
CA PHE A 4 1.37 -13.20 8.89
C PHE A 4 2.24 -12.99 10.13
N SER A 5 2.46 -14.04 10.93
CA SER A 5 3.56 -14.04 11.89
C SER A 5 4.88 -13.95 11.11
N ARG A 6 5.80 -13.07 11.53
CA ARG A 6 7.19 -13.12 11.03
C ARG A 6 7.68 -14.55 11.20
N ARG A 7 7.95 -15.22 10.08
CA ARG A 7 8.59 -16.54 10.12
C ARG A 7 10.06 -16.28 10.37
N GLU A 8 10.53 -16.52 11.58
CA GLU A 8 11.98 -16.53 11.84
C GLU A 8 12.62 -17.62 10.98
N GLY A 9 13.69 -17.26 10.26
CA GLY A 9 14.41 -18.18 9.39
C GLY A 9 13.73 -18.46 8.04
N PHE A 10 12.88 -17.56 7.54
CA PHE A 10 12.30 -17.70 6.20
C PHE A 10 13.35 -17.45 5.12
N LEU A 11 13.63 -18.48 4.35
CA LEU A 11 14.50 -18.41 3.19
C LEU A 11 13.70 -18.76 1.93
N LEU A 12 13.73 -17.89 0.94
CA LEU A 12 13.08 -18.07 -0.35
C LEU A 12 14.11 -17.87 -1.46
N THR A 13 14.12 -18.78 -2.42
CA THR A 13 14.93 -18.59 -3.63
C THR A 13 14.02 -18.66 -4.87
N ILE A 14 14.02 -17.60 -5.66
CA ILE A 14 13.44 -17.62 -7.01
C ILE A 14 14.55 -17.99 -7.97
N LYS A 15 14.44 -19.18 -8.58
CA LYS A 15 15.45 -19.75 -9.47
C LYS A 15 15.13 -19.48 -10.94
N ASN A 16 16.16 -19.49 -11.77
CA ASN A 16 16.03 -19.43 -13.24
C ASN A 16 15.30 -18.19 -13.75
N ILE A 17 15.43 -17.05 -13.07
CA ILE A 17 14.78 -15.80 -13.52
C ILE A 17 15.38 -15.41 -14.87
N ASP A 18 14.52 -15.32 -15.90
CA ASP A 18 14.97 -14.91 -17.24
C ASP A 18 15.49 -13.46 -17.24
N THR A 19 14.72 -12.56 -16.67
CA THR A 19 15.07 -11.14 -16.58
C THR A 19 14.71 -10.56 -15.23
N LEU A 20 15.68 -9.99 -14.51
CA LEU A 20 15.51 -9.25 -13.29
C LEU A 20 15.84 -7.79 -13.51
N VAL A 21 14.89 -6.90 -13.25
CA VAL A 21 15.04 -5.43 -13.29
C VAL A 21 15.11 -4.92 -11.86
N SER A 22 16.29 -4.58 -11.38
CA SER A 22 16.47 -4.21 -9.96
C SER A 22 15.94 -2.83 -9.60
N CYS A 23 15.80 -1.92 -10.58
CA CYS A 23 15.56 -0.49 -10.40
C CYS A 23 16.67 0.23 -9.59
N ASP A 24 17.78 -0.44 -9.30
CA ASP A 24 18.99 0.16 -8.74
C ASP A 24 20.03 0.37 -9.86
N PRO A 25 20.51 1.61 -10.10
CA PRO A 25 21.49 1.88 -11.14
C PRO A 25 22.81 1.10 -11.01
N LYS A 26 23.15 0.65 -9.80
CA LYS A 26 24.37 -0.13 -9.54
C LYS A 26 24.23 -1.60 -9.94
N VAL A 27 23.02 -2.14 -9.84
CA VAL A 27 22.69 -3.54 -10.15
C VAL A 27 22.17 -3.66 -11.59
N GLY A 28 21.32 -2.73 -12.00
CA GLY A 28 20.77 -2.67 -13.34
C GLY A 28 19.82 -3.83 -13.68
N VAL A 29 19.86 -4.25 -14.95
CA VAL A 29 19.12 -5.41 -15.47
C VAL A 29 20.04 -6.62 -15.47
N GLN A 30 19.60 -7.70 -14.86
CA GLN A 30 20.30 -8.99 -14.81
C GLN A 30 19.51 -10.02 -15.62
N ARG A 31 20.21 -11.00 -16.21
CA ARG A 31 19.58 -12.10 -16.96
C ARG A 31 20.10 -13.44 -16.47
N ASN A 32 19.23 -14.45 -16.50
CA ASN A 32 19.54 -15.80 -16.09
C ASN A 32 20.15 -15.83 -14.69
N VAL A 33 19.39 -15.34 -13.71
CA VAL A 33 19.83 -15.20 -12.31
C VAL A 33 18.89 -15.90 -11.36
N ASP A 34 19.43 -16.26 -10.20
CA ASP A 34 18.68 -16.69 -9.03
C ASP A 34 18.65 -15.54 -8.03
N LEU A 35 17.49 -15.29 -7.43
CA LEU A 35 17.27 -14.29 -6.39
C LEU A 35 17.00 -15.00 -5.07
N CYS A 36 17.86 -14.78 -4.07
CA CYS A 36 17.68 -15.29 -2.73
C CYS A 36 17.19 -14.19 -1.78
N VAL A 37 16.16 -14.51 -1.02
CA VAL A 37 15.58 -13.65 0.02
C VAL A 37 15.75 -14.36 1.35
N ASP A 38 16.36 -13.68 2.32
CA ASP A 38 16.49 -14.12 3.71
C ASP A 38 15.66 -13.19 4.60
N ASN A 39 14.60 -13.74 5.16
CA ASN A 39 13.58 -12.99 5.89
C ASN A 39 13.00 -11.84 5.05
N GLU A 40 13.36 -10.59 5.36
CA GLU A 40 12.84 -9.40 4.68
C GLU A 40 13.86 -8.72 3.76
N PHE A 41 15.02 -9.36 3.53
CA PHE A 41 16.10 -8.78 2.73
C PHE A 41 16.46 -9.65 1.52
N ILE A 42 16.82 -9.00 0.43
CA ILE A 42 17.48 -9.67 -0.70
C ILE A 42 18.90 -10.00 -0.24
N ALA A 43 19.17 -11.28 -0.05
CA ALA A 43 20.47 -11.78 0.41
C ALA A 43 21.48 -11.87 -0.74
N SER A 44 21.05 -12.30 -1.92
CA SER A 44 21.92 -12.39 -3.09
C SER A 44 21.16 -12.41 -4.42
N ILE A 45 21.84 -11.97 -5.47
CA ILE A 45 21.47 -12.17 -6.86
C ILE A 45 22.69 -12.83 -7.51
N THR A 46 22.55 -14.05 -8.01
CA THR A 46 23.66 -14.85 -8.56
C THR A 46 23.30 -15.42 -9.92
N PRO A 47 24.28 -15.64 -10.82
CA PRO A 47 24.01 -16.35 -12.07
C PRO A 47 23.41 -17.72 -11.84
N THR A 48 22.50 -18.14 -12.74
CA THR A 48 21.87 -19.47 -12.73
C THR A 48 22.82 -20.53 -13.28
N ASP A 49 23.85 -20.86 -12.56
CA ASP A 49 24.83 -21.91 -12.96
C ASP A 49 24.87 -23.10 -11.99
N GLY A 50 23.74 -23.31 -11.33
CA GLY A 50 23.40 -24.67 -10.89
C GLY A 50 23.79 -25.05 -9.48
N ILE A 51 24.37 -24.23 -8.63
CA ILE A 51 24.73 -24.66 -7.29
C ILE A 51 24.33 -23.62 -6.22
N SER A 52 23.05 -23.44 -6.03
CA SER A 52 22.57 -22.93 -4.74
C SER A 52 21.65 -23.98 -4.09
N SER A 53 22.26 -24.90 -3.39
CA SER A 53 21.56 -25.82 -2.49
C SER A 53 21.23 -25.11 -1.18
N GLN A 54 20.52 -23.99 -1.25
CA GLN A 54 20.02 -23.36 -0.03
C GLN A 54 18.75 -24.09 0.41
N SER A 55 18.73 -24.52 1.64
CA SER A 55 17.53 -25.05 2.29
C SER A 55 16.50 -23.91 2.40
N GLY A 56 15.28 -24.12 1.95
CA GLY A 56 14.23 -23.11 1.97
C GLY A 56 13.18 -23.33 0.91
N GLU A 57 12.24 -22.42 0.81
CA GLU A 57 11.23 -22.43 -0.26
C GLU A 57 11.88 -22.06 -1.59
N GLN A 58 11.55 -22.79 -2.64
CA GLN A 58 12.06 -22.52 -3.99
C GLN A 58 10.90 -22.32 -4.96
N ILE A 59 11.02 -21.30 -5.80
CA ILE A 59 10.06 -20.99 -6.87
C ILE A 59 10.84 -20.99 -8.18
N ASP A 60 10.31 -21.67 -9.20
CA ASP A 60 10.87 -21.59 -10.56
C ASP A 60 10.38 -20.31 -11.26
N GLY A 61 11.30 -19.42 -11.54
CA GLY A 61 11.10 -18.15 -12.24
C GLY A 61 11.42 -18.21 -13.74
N SER A 62 11.47 -19.40 -14.34
CA SER A 62 11.72 -19.55 -15.77
C SER A 62 10.70 -18.76 -16.59
N ASN A 63 11.21 -17.96 -17.53
CA ASN A 63 10.43 -17.00 -18.35
C ASN A 63 9.79 -15.84 -17.57
N TRP A 64 10.19 -15.61 -16.33
CA TRP A 64 9.69 -14.48 -15.57
C TRP A 64 10.50 -13.21 -15.82
N LEU A 65 9.76 -12.10 -15.85
CA LEU A 65 10.29 -10.76 -15.66
C LEU A 65 10.03 -10.38 -14.20
N VAL A 66 11.10 -10.24 -13.43
CA VAL A 66 11.05 -9.90 -12.00
C VAL A 66 11.49 -8.46 -11.78
N PHE A 67 10.73 -7.71 -11.01
CA PHE A 67 11.05 -6.33 -10.62
C PHE A 67 10.52 -6.04 -9.21
N PRO A 68 11.02 -5.00 -8.52
CA PRO A 68 10.54 -4.63 -7.19
C PRO A 68 9.05 -4.31 -7.18
N GLY A 69 8.39 -4.61 -6.07
CA GLY A 69 7.00 -4.24 -5.87
C GLY A 69 6.77 -2.74 -6.04
N LEU A 70 5.63 -2.37 -6.62
CA LEU A 70 5.27 -0.98 -6.87
C LEU A 70 5.10 -0.22 -5.56
N ILE A 71 5.39 1.08 -5.61
CA ILE A 71 5.22 2.01 -4.49
C ILE A 71 4.15 3.03 -4.87
N ASN A 72 3.05 3.04 -4.11
CA ASN A 72 2.01 4.05 -4.24
C ASN A 72 2.31 5.20 -3.29
N THR A 73 2.59 6.37 -3.82
CA THR A 73 2.97 7.56 -3.05
C THR A 73 1.81 8.54 -2.83
N HIS A 74 0.61 8.24 -3.32
CA HIS A 74 -0.56 9.10 -3.16
C HIS A 74 -1.85 8.28 -3.09
N HIS A 75 -2.46 8.23 -1.92
CA HIS A 75 -3.76 7.61 -1.73
C HIS A 75 -4.56 8.32 -0.63
N HIS A 76 -5.89 8.09 -0.65
CA HIS A 76 -6.85 8.50 0.37
C HIS A 76 -7.77 7.31 0.61
N PHE A 77 -7.35 6.36 1.45
CA PHE A 77 -8.04 5.07 1.61
C PHE A 77 -9.52 5.20 1.94
N PHE A 78 -9.88 6.13 2.81
CA PHE A 78 -11.27 6.34 3.20
C PHE A 78 -12.20 6.70 2.03
N GLN A 79 -11.67 7.28 0.95
CA GLN A 79 -12.45 7.60 -0.25
C GLN A 79 -12.90 6.35 -1.01
N SER A 80 -12.25 5.21 -0.81
CA SER A 80 -12.62 3.93 -1.45
C SER A 80 -14.04 3.50 -1.10
N PHE A 81 -14.58 3.96 0.03
CA PHE A 81 -15.96 3.71 0.44
C PHE A 81 -17.01 4.32 -0.52
N PHE A 82 -16.62 5.33 -1.25
CA PHE A 82 -17.51 6.11 -2.11
C PHE A 82 -17.32 5.84 -3.60
N ARG A 83 -16.45 4.90 -3.95
CA ARG A 83 -16.22 4.54 -5.36
C ARG A 83 -17.50 4.01 -6.00
N ASN A 84 -17.67 4.33 -7.29
CA ASN A 84 -18.82 3.90 -8.10
C ASN A 84 -20.19 4.38 -7.59
N ARG A 85 -20.19 5.44 -6.77
CA ARG A 85 -21.41 6.10 -6.29
C ARG A 85 -21.70 7.31 -7.17
N SER A 86 -22.72 7.20 -8.03
CA SER A 86 -23.05 8.23 -9.03
C SER A 86 -23.40 9.59 -8.40
N GLU A 87 -23.95 9.58 -7.19
CA GLU A 87 -24.28 10.79 -6.44
C GLU A 87 -23.05 11.63 -6.04
N PHE A 88 -21.84 11.03 -6.09
CA PHE A 88 -20.57 11.69 -5.80
C PHE A 88 -19.68 11.79 -7.05
N GLY A 89 -20.30 11.82 -8.23
CA GLY A 89 -19.60 11.91 -9.50
C GLY A 89 -18.78 13.19 -9.64
N TRP A 90 -17.85 13.18 -10.60
CA TRP A 90 -16.97 14.30 -10.86
C TRP A 90 -17.74 15.55 -11.31
N THR A 91 -17.45 16.70 -10.71
CA THR A 91 -18.14 17.98 -10.89
C THR A 91 -17.35 18.97 -11.77
N GLY A 92 -16.23 18.57 -12.36
CA GLY A 92 -15.41 19.40 -13.23
C GLY A 92 -14.15 19.96 -12.58
N ASN A 93 -14.14 20.16 -11.26
CA ASN A 93 -12.91 20.47 -10.51
C ASN A 93 -12.89 19.80 -9.14
N VAL A 94 -11.69 19.67 -8.56
CA VAL A 94 -11.49 18.91 -7.32
C VAL A 94 -12.11 19.59 -6.10
N LEU A 95 -12.15 20.91 -6.05
CA LEU A 95 -12.69 21.64 -4.88
C LEU A 95 -14.20 21.51 -4.81
N ASP A 96 -14.90 21.64 -5.93
CA ASP A 96 -16.36 21.45 -6.00
C ASP A 96 -16.72 19.99 -5.69
N TRP A 97 -15.93 19.04 -6.19
CA TRP A 97 -16.12 17.63 -5.87
C TRP A 97 -15.94 17.36 -4.37
N ILE A 98 -14.89 17.90 -3.74
CA ILE A 98 -14.67 17.79 -2.29
C ILE A 98 -15.84 18.39 -1.52
N ALA A 99 -16.32 19.57 -1.88
CA ALA A 99 -17.45 20.20 -1.25
C ALA A 99 -18.73 19.34 -1.32
N THR A 100 -18.93 18.65 -2.45
CA THR A 100 -20.08 17.76 -2.65
C THR A 100 -20.00 16.49 -1.80
N ILE A 101 -18.82 15.89 -1.68
CA ILE A 101 -18.65 14.59 -1.01
C ILE A 101 -18.38 14.72 0.49
N TYR A 102 -17.88 15.86 0.95
CA TYR A 102 -17.46 16.05 2.34
C TYR A 102 -18.55 15.79 3.39
N PRO A 103 -19.83 16.15 3.15
CA PRO A 103 -20.91 15.80 4.08
C PRO A 103 -21.08 14.27 4.27
N ALA A 104 -20.69 13.48 3.29
CA ALA A 104 -20.65 12.01 3.41
C ALA A 104 -19.42 11.55 4.18
N PHE A 105 -18.26 12.15 3.93
CA PHE A 105 -17.04 11.88 4.72
C PHE A 105 -17.25 12.14 6.20
N ALA A 106 -17.97 13.22 6.53
CA ALA A 106 -18.27 13.58 7.91
C ALA A 106 -19.12 12.56 8.67
N LYS A 107 -19.70 11.56 7.98
CA LYS A 107 -20.51 10.49 8.59
C LYS A 107 -19.71 9.21 8.82
N LEU A 108 -18.47 9.13 8.36
CA LEU A 108 -17.63 7.95 8.54
C LEU A 108 -17.32 7.71 10.02
N THR A 109 -17.27 6.44 10.40
CA THR A 109 -16.93 5.97 11.74
C THR A 109 -15.58 5.24 11.72
N GLU A 110 -14.96 4.99 12.85
CA GLU A 110 -13.67 4.29 12.93
C GLU A 110 -13.65 2.95 12.16
N PRO A 111 -14.66 2.06 12.27
CA PRO A 111 -14.69 0.84 11.47
C PRO A 111 -14.66 1.08 9.96
N CYS A 112 -15.21 2.21 9.48
CA CYS A 112 -15.12 2.55 8.06
C CYS A 112 -13.67 2.76 7.62
N PHE A 113 -12.85 3.41 8.44
CA PHE A 113 -11.43 3.65 8.12
C PHE A 113 -10.65 2.34 8.07
N TYR A 114 -10.90 1.41 8.98
CA TYR A 114 -10.29 0.08 8.94
C TYR A 114 -10.68 -0.66 7.66
N HIS A 115 -11.98 -0.81 7.38
CA HIS A 115 -12.45 -1.59 6.24
C HIS A 115 -12.07 -0.98 4.89
N THR A 116 -12.11 0.35 4.76
CA THR A 116 -11.67 1.01 3.52
C THR A 116 -10.18 0.84 3.29
N SER A 117 -9.38 0.88 4.35
CA SER A 117 -7.94 0.62 4.27
C SER A 117 -7.65 -0.82 3.87
N MET A 118 -8.35 -1.79 4.45
CA MET A 118 -8.26 -3.20 4.04
C MET A 118 -8.56 -3.38 2.54
N ILE A 119 -9.67 -2.82 2.07
CA ILE A 119 -10.08 -2.94 0.66
C ILE A 119 -9.06 -2.27 -0.27
N ALA A 120 -8.64 -1.04 0.05
CA ALA A 120 -7.70 -0.29 -0.78
C ALA A 120 -6.33 -0.98 -0.83
N MET A 121 -5.82 -1.43 0.30
CA MET A 121 -4.53 -2.13 0.37
C MET A 121 -4.58 -3.49 -0.33
N LEU A 122 -5.65 -4.28 -0.17
CA LEU A 122 -5.83 -5.54 -0.90
C LEU A 122 -5.83 -5.33 -2.41
N GLU A 123 -6.49 -4.27 -2.88
CA GLU A 123 -6.48 -3.92 -4.30
C GLU A 123 -5.08 -3.54 -4.77
N LEU A 124 -4.36 -2.71 -4.01
CA LEU A 124 -2.98 -2.36 -4.31
C LEU A 124 -2.06 -3.58 -4.37
N ILE A 125 -2.16 -4.49 -3.39
CA ILE A 125 -1.39 -5.74 -3.36
C ILE A 125 -1.71 -6.60 -4.58
N LYS A 126 -3.00 -6.73 -4.93
CA LYS A 126 -3.43 -7.49 -6.11
C LYS A 126 -2.79 -7.00 -7.41
N TYR A 127 -2.47 -5.73 -7.50
CA TYR A 127 -1.80 -5.12 -8.66
C TYR A 127 -0.29 -4.93 -8.46
N GLY A 128 0.31 -5.64 -7.50
CA GLY A 128 1.76 -5.69 -7.30
C GLY A 128 2.34 -4.51 -6.51
N CYS A 129 1.51 -3.71 -5.86
CA CYS A 129 1.98 -2.66 -4.97
C CYS A 129 2.31 -3.26 -3.59
N THR A 130 3.52 -3.01 -3.11
CA THR A 130 3.99 -3.54 -1.81
C THR A 130 4.18 -2.47 -0.74
N THR A 131 4.15 -1.20 -1.15
CA THR A 131 4.32 -0.06 -0.25
C THR A 131 3.33 1.03 -0.61
N SER A 132 2.62 1.58 0.36
CA SER A 132 1.70 2.69 0.13
C SER A 132 1.87 3.78 1.17
N PHE A 133 1.77 5.03 0.68
CA PHE A 133 1.52 6.21 1.50
C PHE A 133 0.03 6.54 1.42
N ASP A 134 -0.63 6.76 2.56
CA ASP A 134 -1.97 7.32 2.62
C ASP A 134 -1.96 8.70 3.27
N HIS A 135 -2.63 9.66 2.66
CA HIS A 135 -2.84 10.97 3.24
C HIS A 135 -4.24 11.05 3.85
N GLN A 136 -4.34 10.68 5.12
CA GLN A 136 -5.56 10.78 5.91
C GLN A 136 -5.79 12.23 6.33
N TYR A 137 -6.80 12.89 5.78
CA TYR A 137 -7.14 14.28 6.08
C TYR A 137 -8.58 14.48 6.57
N CYS A 138 -9.37 13.43 6.61
CA CYS A 138 -10.74 13.45 7.11
C CYS A 138 -10.78 12.88 8.54
N PHE A 139 -11.15 13.71 9.51
CA PHE A 139 -11.22 13.33 10.92
C PHE A 139 -12.59 13.73 11.50
N PRO A 140 -13.68 12.95 11.24
CA PRO A 140 -14.99 13.24 11.81
C PRO A 140 -14.93 13.21 13.34
N LYS A 141 -15.43 14.26 13.98
CA LYS A 141 -15.34 14.43 15.45
C LYS A 141 -15.89 13.24 16.23
N HIS A 142 -16.99 12.65 15.76
CA HIS A 142 -17.64 11.51 16.42
C HIS A 142 -16.94 10.17 16.14
N ALA A 143 -16.04 10.09 15.15
CA ALA A 143 -15.35 8.86 14.77
C ALA A 143 -14.18 8.51 15.71
N GLY A 144 -13.89 9.37 16.71
CA GLY A 144 -12.82 9.13 17.65
C GLY A 144 -11.46 9.59 17.15
N LYS A 145 -10.41 9.20 17.88
CA LYS A 145 -9.03 9.67 17.65
C LYS A 145 -8.11 8.61 17.05
N TYR A 146 -8.57 7.36 16.89
CA TYR A 146 -7.75 6.22 16.49
C TYR A 146 -7.89 5.85 15.00
N LEU A 147 -8.29 6.82 14.15
CA LEU A 147 -8.54 6.55 12.73
C LEU A 147 -7.29 6.12 11.96
N VAL A 148 -6.15 6.72 12.29
CA VAL A 148 -4.86 6.35 11.70
C VAL A 148 -4.38 5.00 12.24
N ASP A 149 -4.64 4.73 13.53
CA ASP A 149 -4.34 3.42 14.14
C ASP A 149 -5.12 2.29 13.47
N ALA A 150 -6.39 2.54 13.10
CA ALA A 150 -7.19 1.58 12.33
C ALA A 150 -6.60 1.29 10.94
N GLN A 151 -6.00 2.28 10.28
CA GLN A 151 -5.28 2.08 9.02
C GLN A 151 -3.98 1.29 9.22
N ILE A 152 -3.23 1.59 10.28
CA ILE A 152 -2.00 0.86 10.64
C ILE A 152 -2.34 -0.60 10.93
N GLN A 153 -3.40 -0.86 11.71
CA GLN A 153 -3.86 -2.22 11.98
C GLN A 153 -4.16 -2.98 10.69
N ALA A 154 -4.87 -2.37 9.74
CA ALA A 154 -5.15 -2.98 8.44
C ALA A 154 -3.86 -3.33 7.67
N ALA A 155 -2.87 -2.44 7.70
CA ALA A 155 -1.58 -2.67 7.05
C ALA A 155 -0.79 -3.82 7.70
N GLU A 156 -0.78 -3.89 9.02
CA GLU A 156 -0.12 -4.97 9.78
C GLU A 156 -0.77 -6.34 9.49
N GLU A 157 -2.10 -6.39 9.44
CA GLU A 157 -2.82 -7.63 9.13
C GLU A 157 -2.57 -8.12 7.71
N LEU A 158 -2.39 -7.21 6.75
CA LEU A 158 -2.11 -7.55 5.35
C LEU A 158 -0.61 -7.73 5.06
N GLY A 159 0.28 -7.34 5.98
CA GLY A 159 1.72 -7.35 5.75
C GLY A 159 2.19 -6.31 4.73
N MET A 160 1.43 -5.23 4.52
CA MET A 160 1.79 -4.16 3.59
C MET A 160 2.71 -3.14 4.28
N ARG A 161 3.77 -2.71 3.59
CA ARG A 161 4.54 -1.54 4.05
C ARG A 161 3.69 -0.29 3.92
N PHE A 162 3.49 0.40 5.02
CA PHE A 162 2.58 1.52 5.07
C PHE A 162 3.20 2.76 5.72
N VAL A 163 3.02 3.89 5.08
CA VAL A 163 3.38 5.20 5.60
C VAL A 163 2.09 5.99 5.86
N ALA A 164 1.76 6.16 7.12
CA ALA A 164 0.57 6.88 7.54
C ALA A 164 0.82 8.38 7.55
N GLY A 165 0.25 9.10 6.58
CA GLY A 165 0.27 10.54 6.52
C GLY A 165 -0.95 11.15 7.22
N ARG A 166 -0.73 11.86 8.32
CA ARG A 166 -1.79 12.61 8.98
C ARG A 166 -1.88 14.03 8.45
N GLY A 167 -2.91 14.30 7.65
CA GLY A 167 -3.23 15.64 7.18
C GLY A 167 -3.92 16.49 8.22
N ALA A 168 -3.95 17.80 7.99
CA ALA A 168 -4.70 18.74 8.78
C ALA A 168 -5.25 19.85 7.88
N ASN A 169 -6.52 20.25 8.12
CA ASN A 169 -7.10 21.44 7.52
C ASN A 169 -6.96 22.57 8.54
N THR A 170 -6.15 23.57 8.22
CA THR A 170 -5.82 24.67 9.13
C THR A 170 -6.71 25.89 8.96
N LEU A 171 -7.46 25.95 7.86
CA LEU A 171 -8.41 27.03 7.59
C LEU A 171 -9.84 26.52 7.77
N SER A 172 -10.59 27.16 8.64
CA SER A 172 -12.01 26.94 8.79
C SER A 172 -12.80 27.47 7.58
N MET A 173 -14.03 27.04 7.40
CA MET A 173 -14.91 27.63 6.36
C MET A 173 -15.09 29.15 6.57
N ARG A 174 -15.08 29.64 7.81
CA ARG A 174 -15.11 31.07 8.14
C ARG A 174 -13.89 31.80 7.60
N ASP A 175 -12.75 31.14 7.58
CA ASP A 175 -11.45 31.70 7.19
C ASP A 175 -11.10 31.39 5.73
N GLY A 176 -12.08 30.99 4.93
CA GLY A 176 -11.92 30.71 3.52
C GLY A 176 -11.48 29.27 3.19
N GLY A 177 -11.53 28.37 4.16
CA GLY A 177 -11.33 26.94 3.92
C GLY A 177 -12.51 26.30 3.18
N ASN A 178 -12.23 25.21 2.47
CA ASN A 178 -13.24 24.50 1.67
C ASN A 178 -13.86 23.28 2.40
N VAL A 179 -13.48 23.07 3.64
CA VAL A 179 -13.85 21.87 4.40
C VAL A 179 -14.55 22.31 5.67
N PRO A 180 -15.69 21.70 6.04
CA PRO A 180 -16.36 22.01 7.30
C PRO A 180 -15.41 21.82 8.50
N ASP A 181 -15.54 22.70 9.48
CA ASP A 181 -14.81 22.58 10.74
C ASP A 181 -15.24 21.30 11.45
N SER A 182 -14.27 20.50 11.89
CA SER A 182 -14.46 19.26 12.63
C SER A 182 -14.54 19.49 14.14
#